data_6180b0dd5fd7955a3b0746007dbb55ac
#
_entry.id   6180b0dd5fd7955a3b0746007dbb55ac
#
_cell.length_a   1.000
_cell.length_b   1.000
_cell.length_c   1.000
_cell.angle_alpha   90.00
_cell.angle_beta   90.00
_cell.angle_gamma   90.00
#
_symmetry.space_group_name_H-M   'P 1'
#
loop_
_entity.id
_entity.type
_entity.pdbx_description
1 polymer ?
#
loop_
_entity_poly.entity_id
_entity_poly.type
_entity_poly.pdbx_seq_one_letter_code
_entity_poly.pdbx_strand_id
1 'polypeptide(L)'
;MYFSFKKRVTAYFLLTVFLFACVFHNNGLTAKATLEELAAEAEARKQLPIQSDEIENWPAGPKISAESAILMDADTGIILYAKNIHEKLYPASTTKIMTCLLAMENGNLDDMVSFSHDAVFSVPVGGSNMGMDVGESITLEECLYGIMVGSANEVANAVAEYVSGSIDNFVILMNERAAELGCTDTHFVNTNGLPDTEHYTSAYDLALISRTFFQNEMLSKISNTERYHFEPTATQPDDFYKKNKHSLINGEIPYDGILGGKTGYTDDARQTLVTCAEQNGMKLICVVFKEESPAQFTDTVELFDYGFQNFQVLNASENEAKFNIDNVNFFTADNDIFGSSKPILSIDKNSFVIVPNMADFSDLDSTVDYSIVKNNHVAKIDYTYNGTYVGSAYVNLAEYTESTYDFVSEAVPADTNISKNNNSSTEDDNTIFINIKKVLIGILIFTAIVICLFIIRAVIINNRNSRRRKNRVDRKKHRRERIRSNFDDFDF
;
A
#
# COMPACT_ATOMS: atom_id res chain seq x y z
N MET A 1 -30.23 56.47 44.83
CA MET A 1 -29.01 55.71 44.56
C MET A 1 -29.19 54.18 44.55
N TYR A 2 -30.18 53.62 45.26
CA TYR A 2 -30.47 52.20 45.41
C TYR A 2 -31.06 51.53 44.11
N PHE A 3 -31.78 52.28 43.27
CA PHE A 3 -32.44 51.77 42.08
C PHE A 3 -31.48 51.49 40.90
N SER A 4 -30.33 52.17 40.86
CA SER A 4 -29.30 52.03 39.84
C SER A 4 -28.44 50.76 40.06
N PHE A 5 -28.24 50.35 41.31
CA PHE A 5 -27.41 49.20 41.68
C PHE A 5 -28.10 47.86 41.31
N LYS A 6 -29.41 47.75 41.62
CA LYS A 6 -30.19 46.54 41.24
C LYS A 6 -30.23 46.31 39.72
N LYS A 7 -30.40 47.35 38.90
CA LYS A 7 -30.40 47.21 37.45
C LYS A 7 -29.04 46.77 36.90
N ARG A 8 -27.92 47.23 37.49
CA ARG A 8 -26.59 46.82 37.11
C ARG A 8 -26.30 45.35 37.51
N VAL A 9 -26.71 44.92 38.71
CA VAL A 9 -26.55 43.52 39.14
C VAL A 9 -27.38 42.57 38.30
N THR A 10 -28.61 42.92 37.91
CA THR A 10 -29.47 42.12 37.05
C THR A 10 -28.87 42.05 35.60
N ALA A 11 -28.29 43.14 35.10
CA ALA A 11 -27.63 43.17 33.78
C ALA A 11 -26.37 42.28 33.75
N TYR A 12 -25.55 42.33 34.80
CA TYR A 12 -24.38 41.45 34.93
C TYR A 12 -24.77 40.00 35.09
N PHE A 13 -25.82 39.68 35.85
CA PHE A 13 -26.33 38.31 36.00
C PHE A 13 -26.88 37.79 34.65
N LEU A 14 -27.63 38.58 33.90
CA LEU A 14 -28.11 38.20 32.56
C LEU A 14 -26.95 38.05 31.56
N LEU A 15 -25.92 38.89 31.65
CA LEU A 15 -24.74 38.80 30.80
C LEU A 15 -23.91 37.53 31.11
N THR A 16 -23.77 37.19 32.41
CA THR A 16 -23.09 35.92 32.80
C THR A 16 -23.89 34.69 32.42
N VAL A 17 -25.21 34.70 32.55
CA VAL A 17 -26.08 33.59 32.08
C VAL A 17 -26.02 33.47 30.56
N PHE A 18 -26.00 34.60 29.82
CA PHE A 18 -25.86 34.58 28.36
C PHE A 18 -24.47 34.09 27.92
N LEU A 19 -23.38 34.52 28.59
CA LEU A 19 -22.03 34.01 28.35
C LEU A 19 -21.91 32.56 28.69
N PHE A 20 -22.56 32.09 29.76
CA PHE A 20 -22.62 30.66 30.13
C PHE A 20 -23.40 29.85 29.09
N ALA A 21 -24.53 30.35 28.62
CA ALA A 21 -25.30 29.74 27.54
C ALA A 21 -24.52 29.70 26.21
N CYS A 22 -23.74 30.74 25.88
CA CYS A 22 -22.87 30.74 24.70
C CYS A 22 -21.70 29.75 24.82
N VAL A 23 -21.13 29.57 26.03
CA VAL A 23 -20.07 28.57 26.28
C VAL A 23 -20.63 27.14 26.17
N PHE A 24 -21.87 26.88 26.61
CA PHE A 24 -22.52 25.59 26.42
C PHE A 24 -23.05 25.37 25.01
N HIS A 25 -23.31 26.44 24.22
CA HIS A 25 -23.70 26.30 22.80
C HIS A 25 -22.50 26.03 21.90
N ASN A 26 -21.26 26.36 22.31
CA ASN A 26 -20.04 26.10 21.54
C ASN A 26 -19.32 24.79 21.91
N ASN A 27 -19.77 24.09 22.96
CA ASN A 27 -19.44 22.68 23.10
C ASN A 27 -20.43 21.93 22.23
N GLY A 28 -20.11 21.80 20.93
CA GLY A 28 -20.80 20.89 20.03
C GLY A 28 -20.80 19.50 20.67
N LEU A 29 -21.89 19.15 21.35
CA LEU A 29 -22.29 17.77 21.50
C LEU A 29 -22.46 17.28 20.05
N THR A 30 -21.45 16.65 19.51
CA THR A 30 -21.61 15.76 18.35
C THR A 30 -22.57 14.69 18.85
N ALA A 31 -23.87 14.88 18.58
CA ALA A 31 -24.86 13.85 18.79
C ALA A 31 -24.40 12.67 17.95
N LYS A 32 -24.14 11.52 18.58
CA LYS A 32 -23.93 10.28 17.83
C LYS A 32 -25.16 10.09 16.97
N ALA A 33 -24.95 9.84 15.67
CA ALA A 33 -26.04 9.56 14.75
C ALA A 33 -26.90 8.41 15.30
N THR A 34 -28.18 8.54 15.18
CA THR A 34 -29.13 7.49 15.59
C THR A 34 -29.01 6.29 14.63
N LEU A 35 -29.42 5.11 15.05
CA LEU A 35 -29.45 3.93 14.18
C LEU A 35 -30.28 4.18 12.93
N GLU A 36 -31.33 4.99 13.02
CA GLU A 36 -32.21 5.34 11.91
C GLU A 36 -31.49 6.28 10.89
N GLU A 37 -30.72 7.25 11.39
CA GLU A 37 -29.87 8.12 10.55
C GLU A 37 -28.80 7.32 9.83
N LEU A 38 -28.09 6.43 10.53
CA LEU A 38 -27.06 5.55 9.94
C LEU A 38 -27.64 4.62 8.86
N ALA A 39 -28.83 4.06 9.10
CA ALA A 39 -29.53 3.24 8.12
C ALA A 39 -29.96 4.05 6.87
N ALA A 40 -30.43 5.29 7.08
CA ALA A 40 -30.78 6.18 5.99
C ALA A 40 -29.55 6.60 5.16
N GLU A 41 -28.41 6.86 5.81
CA GLU A 41 -27.14 7.13 5.13
C GLU A 41 -26.66 5.91 4.33
N ALA A 42 -26.73 4.71 4.89
CA ALA A 42 -26.37 3.47 4.21
C ALA A 42 -27.23 3.26 2.95
N GLU A 43 -28.55 3.52 3.03
CA GLU A 43 -29.44 3.42 1.87
C GLU A 43 -29.16 4.52 0.84
N ALA A 44 -28.80 5.73 1.26
CA ALA A 44 -28.40 6.80 0.36
C ALA A 44 -27.11 6.45 -0.40
N ARG A 45 -26.14 5.79 0.26
CA ARG A 45 -24.89 5.33 -0.37
C ARG A 45 -25.11 4.32 -1.48
N LYS A 46 -26.18 3.50 -1.45
CA LYS A 46 -26.54 2.58 -2.55
C LYS A 46 -26.89 3.30 -3.85
N GLN A 47 -27.18 4.60 -3.79
CA GLN A 47 -27.49 5.41 -4.97
C GLN A 47 -26.27 6.12 -5.55
N LEU A 48 -25.09 5.99 -4.93
CA LEU A 48 -23.86 6.54 -5.47
C LEU A 48 -23.49 5.85 -6.79
N PRO A 49 -22.88 6.60 -7.74
CA PRO A 49 -22.49 6.04 -9.04
C PRO A 49 -21.51 4.87 -8.90
N ILE A 50 -21.70 3.86 -9.73
CA ILE A 50 -20.77 2.74 -9.90
C ILE A 50 -19.98 3.02 -11.18
N GLN A 51 -18.71 3.37 -11.07
CA GLN A 51 -17.88 3.78 -12.21
C GLN A 51 -17.70 2.65 -13.22
N SER A 52 -17.64 1.39 -12.77
CA SER A 52 -17.56 0.25 -13.69
C SER A 52 -18.81 0.06 -14.54
N ASP A 53 -19.97 0.57 -14.14
CA ASP A 53 -21.21 0.52 -14.95
C ASP A 53 -21.17 1.48 -16.15
N GLU A 54 -20.22 2.42 -16.19
CA GLU A 54 -20.02 3.34 -17.32
C GLU A 54 -19.29 2.69 -18.50
N ILE A 55 -18.71 1.49 -18.28
CA ILE A 55 -17.99 0.74 -19.33
C ILE A 55 -19.03 0.03 -20.22
N GLU A 56 -18.95 0.26 -21.51
CA GLU A 56 -19.87 -0.36 -22.47
C GLU A 56 -19.75 -1.90 -22.44
N ASN A 57 -20.89 -2.59 -22.38
CA ASN A 57 -20.98 -4.07 -22.29
C ASN A 57 -20.31 -4.69 -21.07
N TRP A 58 -20.06 -3.90 -20.01
CA TRP A 58 -19.63 -4.43 -18.72
C TRP A 58 -20.83 -4.91 -17.91
N PRO A 59 -20.74 -6.00 -17.16
CA PRO A 59 -21.84 -6.44 -16.29
C PRO A 59 -22.20 -5.35 -15.28
N ALA A 60 -23.50 -5.08 -15.11
CA ALA A 60 -23.95 -4.10 -14.13
C ALA A 60 -23.59 -4.53 -12.71
N GLY A 61 -22.93 -3.66 -11.95
CA GLY A 61 -22.48 -3.93 -10.60
C GLY A 61 -23.61 -3.93 -9.56
N PRO A 62 -23.47 -4.66 -8.44
CA PRO A 62 -24.46 -4.65 -7.37
C PRO A 62 -24.48 -3.29 -6.66
N LYS A 63 -25.67 -2.89 -6.20
CA LYS A 63 -25.89 -1.65 -5.43
C LYS A 63 -25.62 -1.88 -3.95
N ILE A 64 -24.40 -1.77 -3.54
CA ILE A 64 -23.92 -1.98 -2.18
C ILE A 64 -23.98 -0.70 -1.34
N SER A 65 -24.02 -0.86 0.00
CA SER A 65 -24.11 0.25 0.96
C SER A 65 -22.77 0.88 1.32
N ALA A 66 -21.64 0.32 0.85
CA ALA A 66 -20.32 0.94 0.99
C ALA A 66 -20.26 2.33 0.36
N GLU A 67 -19.58 3.27 0.98
CA GLU A 67 -19.31 4.57 0.37
C GLU A 67 -18.27 4.45 -0.74
N SER A 68 -17.25 3.63 -0.53
CA SER A 68 -16.23 3.29 -1.51
C SER A 68 -16.01 1.78 -1.52
N ALA A 69 -15.88 1.19 -2.71
CA ALA A 69 -15.59 -0.22 -2.86
C ALA A 69 -14.86 -0.53 -4.16
N ILE A 70 -14.00 -1.55 -4.12
CA ILE A 70 -13.30 -2.09 -5.28
C ILE A 70 -13.33 -3.62 -5.23
N LEU A 71 -13.51 -4.23 -6.40
CA LEU A 71 -13.21 -5.64 -6.63
C LEU A 71 -12.11 -5.71 -7.69
N MET A 72 -10.97 -6.24 -7.31
CA MET A 72 -9.75 -6.26 -8.13
C MET A 72 -9.20 -7.68 -8.18
N ASP A 73 -8.77 -8.11 -9.36
CA ASP A 73 -7.99 -9.34 -9.48
C ASP A 73 -6.61 -9.18 -8.84
N ALA A 74 -6.25 -10.11 -7.96
CA ALA A 74 -5.02 -10.04 -7.18
C ALA A 74 -3.77 -10.20 -8.02
N ASP A 75 -3.82 -11.00 -9.07
CA ASP A 75 -2.64 -11.35 -9.87
C ASP A 75 -2.36 -10.28 -10.94
N THR A 76 -3.38 -9.82 -11.64
CA THR A 76 -3.25 -8.87 -12.74
C THR A 76 -3.45 -7.40 -12.35
N GLY A 77 -4.23 -7.13 -11.30
CA GLY A 77 -4.66 -5.79 -10.90
C GLY A 77 -5.84 -5.24 -11.70
N ILE A 78 -6.51 -6.08 -12.48
CA ILE A 78 -7.70 -5.69 -13.25
C ILE A 78 -8.84 -5.39 -12.29
N ILE A 79 -9.52 -4.26 -12.53
CA ILE A 79 -10.65 -3.82 -11.71
C ILE A 79 -11.94 -4.32 -12.33
N LEU A 80 -12.69 -5.14 -11.59
CA LEU A 80 -13.98 -5.67 -12.02
C LEU A 80 -15.14 -4.80 -11.56
N TYR A 81 -15.03 -4.18 -10.38
CA TYR A 81 -16.01 -3.28 -9.81
C TYR A 81 -15.31 -2.06 -9.22
N ALA A 82 -15.84 -0.88 -9.49
CA ALA A 82 -15.34 0.39 -8.99
C ALA A 82 -16.47 1.30 -8.52
N LYS A 83 -16.40 1.73 -7.26
CA LYS A 83 -17.28 2.72 -6.64
C LYS A 83 -16.46 3.64 -5.75
N ASN A 84 -16.31 4.91 -6.13
CA ASN A 84 -15.52 5.93 -5.41
C ASN A 84 -14.12 5.45 -5.00
N ILE A 85 -13.44 4.69 -5.85
CA ILE A 85 -12.23 3.94 -5.49
C ILE A 85 -11.04 4.81 -5.09
N HIS A 86 -11.03 6.11 -5.41
CA HIS A 86 -10.00 7.09 -5.08
C HIS A 86 -10.42 8.05 -3.95
N GLU A 87 -11.59 7.84 -3.35
CA GLU A 87 -12.03 8.60 -2.18
C GLU A 87 -11.09 8.35 -0.98
N LYS A 88 -10.60 9.43 -0.36
CA LYS A 88 -9.75 9.34 0.84
C LYS A 88 -10.61 9.10 2.06
N LEU A 89 -10.52 7.91 2.62
CA LEU A 89 -11.30 7.46 3.75
C LEU A 89 -10.41 6.91 4.87
N TYR A 90 -10.94 6.82 6.07
CA TYR A 90 -10.23 6.26 7.22
C TYR A 90 -10.18 4.73 7.12
N PRO A 91 -8.98 4.12 7.11
CA PRO A 91 -8.84 2.67 6.99
C PRO A 91 -9.22 1.89 8.26
N ALA A 92 -9.19 2.53 9.42
CA ALA A 92 -9.23 1.83 10.70
C ALA A 92 -8.18 0.69 10.73
N SER A 93 -8.49 -0.44 11.37
CA SER A 93 -7.55 -1.55 11.52
C SER A 93 -7.17 -2.31 10.23
N THR A 94 -7.71 -1.96 9.05
CA THR A 94 -7.19 -2.48 7.78
C THR A 94 -5.78 -1.93 7.48
N THR A 95 -5.35 -0.83 8.10
CA THR A 95 -3.95 -0.34 8.16
C THR A 95 -2.95 -1.45 8.48
N LYS A 96 -3.35 -2.41 9.33
CA LYS A 96 -2.49 -3.51 9.80
C LYS A 96 -2.05 -4.47 8.69
N ILE A 97 -2.68 -4.42 7.52
CA ILE A 97 -2.22 -5.14 6.32
C ILE A 97 -0.84 -4.61 5.92
N MET A 98 -0.65 -3.27 5.85
CA MET A 98 0.65 -2.66 5.59
C MET A 98 1.66 -2.98 6.69
N THR A 99 1.24 -2.93 7.95
CA THR A 99 2.11 -3.24 9.10
C THR A 99 2.65 -4.68 9.02
N CYS A 100 1.78 -5.66 8.75
CA CYS A 100 2.19 -7.05 8.61
C CYS A 100 3.01 -7.30 7.34
N LEU A 101 2.71 -6.61 6.24
CA LEU A 101 3.50 -6.69 5.00
C LEU A 101 4.95 -6.25 5.26
N LEU A 102 5.14 -5.09 5.86
CA LEU A 102 6.48 -4.57 6.19
C LEU A 102 7.22 -5.42 7.21
N ALA A 103 6.51 -5.98 8.18
CA ALA A 103 7.08 -6.91 9.15
C ALA A 103 7.62 -8.17 8.45
N MET A 104 6.87 -8.71 7.50
CA MET A 104 7.28 -9.89 6.72
C MET A 104 8.44 -9.58 5.75
N GLU A 105 8.48 -8.39 5.18
CA GLU A 105 9.55 -7.96 4.25
C GLU A 105 10.88 -7.67 4.96
N ASN A 106 10.86 -7.29 6.26
CA ASN A 106 12.02 -6.77 6.97
C ASN A 106 12.42 -7.56 8.22
N GLY A 107 11.63 -8.54 8.64
CA GLY A 107 11.86 -9.32 9.85
C GLY A 107 12.03 -10.81 9.57
N ASN A 108 12.45 -11.55 10.61
CA ASN A 108 12.47 -13.00 10.59
C ASN A 108 11.41 -13.53 11.55
N LEU A 109 10.59 -14.49 11.12
CA LEU A 109 9.45 -15.02 11.88
C LEU A 109 9.82 -15.58 13.26
N ASP A 110 11.03 -16.14 13.39
CA ASP A 110 11.54 -16.70 14.65
C ASP A 110 12.11 -15.67 15.62
N ASP A 111 12.29 -14.40 15.20
CA ASP A 111 12.86 -13.35 16.05
C ASP A 111 11.89 -12.95 17.16
N MET A 112 12.44 -12.70 18.35
CA MET A 112 11.68 -12.28 19.51
C MET A 112 11.40 -10.77 19.48
N VAL A 113 10.14 -10.41 19.46
CA VAL A 113 9.66 -9.02 19.53
C VAL A 113 9.33 -8.68 20.99
N SER A 114 10.01 -7.69 21.55
CA SER A 114 9.81 -7.24 22.92
C SER A 114 8.84 -6.08 23.01
N PHE A 115 8.01 -6.07 24.05
CA PHE A 115 7.00 -5.05 24.27
C PHE A 115 7.56 -3.92 25.15
N SER A 116 7.78 -2.76 24.54
CA SER A 116 8.23 -1.55 25.23
C SER A 116 7.06 -0.90 26.00
N HIS A 117 7.39 0.06 26.89
CA HIS A 117 6.39 0.91 27.52
C HIS A 117 5.57 1.67 26.48
N ASP A 118 6.21 2.21 25.46
CA ASP A 118 5.56 3.03 24.42
C ASP A 118 4.66 2.17 23.53
N ALA A 119 5.08 0.97 23.16
CA ALA A 119 4.25 0.04 22.39
C ALA A 119 2.93 -0.28 23.11
N VAL A 120 2.99 -0.52 24.43
CA VAL A 120 1.82 -0.93 25.24
C VAL A 120 0.93 0.25 25.61
N PHE A 121 1.51 1.34 26.15
CA PHE A 121 0.74 2.44 26.75
C PHE A 121 0.37 3.57 25.79
N SER A 122 0.88 3.60 24.56
CA SER A 122 0.38 4.53 23.53
C SER A 122 -0.99 4.14 22.97
N VAL A 123 -1.47 2.93 23.26
CA VAL A 123 -2.81 2.47 22.83
C VAL A 123 -3.88 3.01 23.79
N PRO A 124 -4.90 3.73 23.27
CA PRO A 124 -5.98 4.24 24.10
C PRO A 124 -6.77 3.11 24.79
N VAL A 125 -7.31 3.41 25.98
CA VAL A 125 -8.21 2.50 26.71
C VAL A 125 -9.43 2.16 25.85
N GLY A 126 -9.72 0.87 25.69
CA GLY A 126 -10.81 0.36 24.84
C GLY A 126 -10.39 0.04 23.40
N GLY A 127 -9.16 0.33 23.00
CA GLY A 127 -8.58 -0.15 21.74
C GLY A 127 -8.42 -1.68 21.72
N SER A 128 -8.48 -2.29 20.55
CA SER A 128 -8.21 -3.73 20.41
C SER A 128 -6.78 -4.05 20.84
N ASN A 129 -6.60 -5.02 21.76
CA ASN A 129 -5.30 -5.45 22.27
C ASN A 129 -5.31 -6.95 22.58
N MET A 130 -4.12 -7.51 22.77
CA MET A 130 -3.90 -8.86 23.27
C MET A 130 -3.80 -8.90 24.80
N GLY A 131 -3.39 -7.80 25.41
CA GLY A 131 -3.11 -7.68 26.83
C GLY A 131 -1.65 -7.98 27.18
N MET A 132 -0.72 -7.69 26.26
CA MET A 132 0.72 -7.85 26.48
C MET A 132 1.23 -6.84 27.51
N ASP A 133 2.08 -7.32 28.41
CA ASP A 133 2.72 -6.50 29.44
C ASP A 133 4.11 -5.99 28.99
N VAL A 134 4.55 -4.89 29.59
CA VAL A 134 5.89 -4.32 29.31
C VAL A 134 6.98 -5.30 29.72
N GLY A 135 7.90 -5.58 28.80
CA GLY A 135 9.00 -6.51 28.99
C GLY A 135 8.71 -7.95 28.59
N GLU A 136 7.47 -8.27 28.25
CA GLU A 136 7.14 -9.53 27.60
C GLU A 136 7.73 -9.57 26.18
N SER A 137 7.83 -10.77 25.62
CA SER A 137 8.29 -10.99 24.25
C SER A 137 7.65 -12.25 23.68
N ILE A 138 7.25 -12.17 22.43
CA ILE A 138 6.77 -13.30 21.60
C ILE A 138 7.48 -13.27 20.24
N THR A 139 7.40 -14.34 19.48
CA THR A 139 7.97 -14.39 18.13
C THR A 139 7.28 -13.42 17.19
N LEU A 140 7.96 -13.00 16.11
CA LEU A 140 7.36 -12.17 15.08
C LEU A 140 6.16 -12.88 14.44
N GLU A 141 6.23 -14.21 14.24
CA GLU A 141 5.10 -15.00 13.75
C GLU A 141 3.88 -14.87 14.65
N GLU A 142 4.04 -15.03 15.97
CA GLU A 142 2.95 -14.83 16.95
C GLU A 142 2.43 -13.40 16.95
N CYS A 143 3.33 -12.41 16.77
CA CYS A 143 2.91 -11.01 16.60
C CYS A 143 1.99 -10.83 15.39
N LEU A 144 2.32 -11.43 14.24
CA LEU A 144 1.49 -11.35 13.03
C LEU A 144 0.11 -12.00 13.26
N TYR A 145 0.03 -13.13 13.97
CA TYR A 145 -1.26 -13.71 14.39
C TYR A 145 -2.01 -12.76 15.33
N GLY A 146 -1.33 -12.14 16.29
CA GLY A 146 -1.93 -11.15 17.20
C GLY A 146 -2.52 -9.95 16.47
N ILE A 147 -1.80 -9.45 15.45
CA ILE A 147 -2.22 -8.32 14.62
C ILE A 147 -3.40 -8.69 13.72
N MET A 148 -3.33 -9.80 12.99
CA MET A 148 -4.34 -10.15 11.99
C MET A 148 -5.60 -10.74 12.64
N VAL A 149 -5.47 -11.70 13.57
CA VAL A 149 -6.58 -12.40 14.20
C VAL A 149 -7.16 -11.58 15.37
N GLY A 150 -6.30 -11.07 16.25
CA GLY A 150 -6.69 -10.28 17.43
C GLY A 150 -6.96 -8.82 17.16
N SER A 151 -6.44 -8.31 16.06
CA SER A 151 -6.40 -6.87 15.73
C SER A 151 -5.65 -6.03 16.78
N ALA A 152 -4.61 -6.60 17.43
CA ALA A 152 -3.88 -6.02 18.54
C ALA A 152 -3.09 -4.77 18.13
N ASN A 153 -3.35 -3.64 18.80
CA ASN A 153 -2.72 -2.36 18.50
C ASN A 153 -1.31 -2.26 19.10
N GLU A 154 -1.13 -2.71 20.35
CA GLU A 154 0.16 -2.73 21.03
C GLU A 154 1.16 -3.65 20.33
N VAL A 155 0.68 -4.76 19.76
CA VAL A 155 1.51 -5.67 19.00
C VAL A 155 1.98 -5.02 17.69
N ALA A 156 1.10 -4.28 17.01
CA ALA A 156 1.47 -3.51 15.82
C ALA A 156 2.55 -2.47 16.12
N ASN A 157 2.46 -1.81 17.29
CA ASN A 157 3.48 -0.87 17.75
C ASN A 157 4.81 -1.56 18.07
N ALA A 158 4.77 -2.69 18.79
CA ALA A 158 5.97 -3.45 19.14
C ALA A 158 6.70 -3.98 17.89
N VAL A 159 5.93 -4.45 16.90
CA VAL A 159 6.48 -4.86 15.59
C VAL A 159 7.11 -3.68 14.86
N ALA A 160 6.52 -2.51 14.91
CA ALA A 160 7.08 -1.30 14.33
C ALA A 160 8.42 -0.91 14.97
N GLU A 161 8.51 -0.98 16.30
CA GLU A 161 9.76 -0.75 17.02
C GLU A 161 10.82 -1.82 16.69
N TYR A 162 10.43 -3.08 16.57
CA TYR A 162 11.32 -4.17 16.17
C TYR A 162 11.91 -3.94 14.77
N VAL A 163 11.07 -3.59 13.78
CA VAL A 163 11.50 -3.46 12.37
C VAL A 163 12.36 -2.22 12.14
N SER A 164 12.01 -1.08 12.76
CA SER A 164 12.60 0.22 12.41
C SER A 164 13.17 1.01 13.60
N GLY A 165 13.17 0.41 14.79
CA GLY A 165 13.69 1.01 16.02
C GLY A 165 12.76 2.01 16.71
N SER A 166 11.70 2.47 16.03
CA SER A 166 10.65 3.33 16.60
C SER A 166 9.37 3.31 15.76
N ILE A 167 8.23 3.64 16.39
CA ILE A 167 6.94 3.79 15.71
C ILE A 167 7.04 4.87 14.61
N ASP A 168 7.67 6.01 14.89
CA ASP A 168 7.80 7.12 13.93
C ASP A 168 8.59 6.72 12.67
N ASN A 169 9.71 6.00 12.83
CA ASN A 169 10.49 5.50 11.70
C ASN A 169 9.69 4.48 10.88
N PHE A 170 8.89 3.64 11.55
CA PHE A 170 8.04 2.68 10.86
C PHE A 170 6.95 3.35 10.03
N VAL A 171 6.36 4.43 10.54
CA VAL A 171 5.38 5.24 9.80
C VAL A 171 6.00 5.85 8.54
N ILE A 172 7.25 6.31 8.61
CA ILE A 172 7.98 6.76 7.42
C ILE A 172 8.09 5.61 6.41
N LEU A 173 8.53 4.43 6.86
CA LEU A 173 8.64 3.23 6.02
C LEU A 173 7.29 2.81 5.40
N MET A 174 6.17 2.92 6.16
CA MET A 174 4.82 2.65 5.64
C MET A 174 4.48 3.56 4.45
N ASN A 175 4.78 4.86 4.55
CA ASN A 175 4.49 5.83 3.48
C ASN A 175 5.43 5.66 2.28
N GLU A 176 6.71 5.36 2.51
CA GLU A 176 7.66 5.04 1.43
C GLU A 176 7.19 3.79 0.67
N ARG A 177 6.80 2.73 1.40
CA ARG A 177 6.31 1.50 0.76
C ARG A 177 5.00 1.70 0.02
N ALA A 178 4.07 2.49 0.55
CA ALA A 178 2.84 2.86 -0.15
C ALA A 178 3.14 3.56 -1.49
N ALA A 179 4.07 4.52 -1.49
CA ALA A 179 4.49 5.21 -2.71
C ALA A 179 5.14 4.25 -3.73
N GLU A 180 5.99 3.30 -3.29
CA GLU A 180 6.59 2.27 -4.14
C GLU A 180 5.55 1.34 -4.78
N LEU A 181 4.46 1.06 -4.07
CA LEU A 181 3.33 0.27 -4.58
C LEU A 181 2.41 1.05 -5.52
N GLY A 182 2.66 2.36 -5.71
CA GLY A 182 1.88 3.23 -6.58
C GLY A 182 0.65 3.86 -5.90
N CYS A 183 0.57 3.83 -4.57
CA CYS A 183 -0.49 4.48 -3.82
C CYS A 183 -0.35 6.00 -3.88
N THR A 184 -1.39 6.70 -4.30
CA THR A 184 -1.40 8.16 -4.45
C THR A 184 -2.35 8.86 -3.48
N ASP A 185 -3.29 8.12 -2.91
CA ASP A 185 -4.34 8.61 -2.03
C ASP A 185 -4.20 8.06 -0.60
N THR A 186 -2.97 7.69 -0.21
CA THR A 186 -2.67 7.08 1.09
C THR A 186 -1.68 7.92 1.88
N HIS A 187 -1.97 8.08 3.18
CA HIS A 187 -1.04 8.64 4.15
C HIS A 187 -1.24 7.96 5.51
N PHE A 188 -0.21 7.33 6.01
CA PHE A 188 -0.18 6.69 7.32
C PHE A 188 0.47 7.60 8.36
N VAL A 189 -0.10 7.67 9.57
CA VAL A 189 0.48 8.38 10.72
C VAL A 189 0.61 7.49 11.96
N ASN A 190 0.10 6.26 11.89
CA ASN A 190 0.27 5.24 12.92
C ASN A 190 0.26 3.83 12.32
N THR A 191 0.63 2.83 13.13
CA THR A 191 0.81 1.43 12.73
C THR A 191 -0.46 0.59 12.73
N ASN A 192 -1.56 1.10 13.28
CA ASN A 192 -2.70 0.27 13.72
C ASN A 192 -4.07 0.77 13.25
N GLY A 193 -4.15 1.99 12.69
CA GLY A 193 -5.38 2.57 12.17
C GLY A 193 -6.26 3.26 13.20
N LEU A 194 -5.69 3.69 14.32
CA LEU A 194 -6.37 4.58 15.25
C LEU A 194 -6.71 5.92 14.60
N PRO A 195 -7.81 6.57 15.02
CA PRO A 195 -8.28 7.79 14.38
C PRO A 195 -7.26 8.93 14.40
N ASP A 196 -6.99 9.49 13.22
CA ASP A 196 -6.25 10.72 13.00
C ASP A 196 -6.70 11.30 11.66
N THR A 197 -6.85 12.62 11.56
CA THR A 197 -7.32 13.29 10.34
C THR A 197 -6.36 13.14 9.17
N GLU A 198 -5.07 12.95 9.44
CA GLU A 198 -4.03 12.74 8.45
C GLU A 198 -3.81 11.25 8.13
N HIS A 199 -4.56 10.31 8.76
CA HIS A 199 -4.45 8.88 8.55
C HIS A 199 -5.55 8.40 7.60
N TYR A 200 -5.28 8.32 6.32
CA TYR A 200 -6.26 7.96 5.29
C TYR A 200 -5.66 7.07 4.20
N THR A 201 -6.53 6.42 3.48
CA THR A 201 -6.23 5.64 2.27
C THR A 201 -7.45 5.66 1.34
N SER A 202 -7.33 5.06 0.14
CA SER A 202 -8.45 4.80 -0.77
C SER A 202 -8.67 3.30 -0.95
N ALA A 203 -9.83 2.91 -1.49
CA ALA A 203 -10.09 1.50 -1.79
C ALA A 203 -9.11 0.97 -2.84
N TYR A 204 -8.74 1.79 -3.82
CA TYR A 204 -7.75 1.45 -4.83
C TYR A 204 -6.36 1.21 -4.21
N ASP A 205 -5.87 2.14 -3.41
CA ASP A 205 -4.55 2.03 -2.79
C ASP A 205 -4.47 0.84 -1.82
N LEU A 206 -5.53 0.64 -1.01
CA LEU A 206 -5.56 -0.49 -0.09
C LEU A 206 -5.65 -1.83 -0.85
N ALA A 207 -6.29 -1.87 -2.02
CA ALA A 207 -6.27 -3.04 -2.89
C ALA A 207 -4.85 -3.31 -3.45
N LEU A 208 -4.09 -2.28 -3.84
CA LEU A 208 -2.68 -2.43 -4.27
C LEU A 208 -1.80 -3.00 -3.14
N ILE A 209 -1.93 -2.47 -1.93
CA ILE A 209 -1.21 -2.97 -0.74
C ILE A 209 -1.60 -4.43 -0.47
N SER A 210 -2.90 -4.73 -0.55
CA SER A 210 -3.44 -6.08 -0.31
C SER A 210 -2.99 -7.09 -1.37
N ARG A 211 -2.80 -6.69 -2.63
CA ARG A 211 -2.22 -7.54 -3.66
C ARG A 211 -0.85 -8.07 -3.24
N THR A 212 0.04 -7.19 -2.81
CA THR A 212 1.38 -7.57 -2.35
C THR A 212 1.30 -8.44 -1.09
N PHE A 213 0.38 -8.14 -0.18
CA PHE A 213 0.15 -8.93 1.03
C PHE A 213 -0.28 -10.37 0.69
N PHE A 214 -1.26 -10.56 -0.19
CA PHE A 214 -1.80 -11.88 -0.55
C PHE A 214 -0.95 -12.66 -1.56
N GLN A 215 0.11 -12.07 -2.13
CA GLN A 215 1.16 -12.79 -2.83
C GLN A 215 2.06 -13.58 -1.89
N ASN A 216 2.09 -13.25 -0.60
CA ASN A 216 2.81 -13.98 0.41
C ASN A 216 1.91 -15.05 1.05
N GLU A 217 2.22 -16.34 0.83
CA GLU A 217 1.42 -17.48 1.32
C GLU A 217 1.31 -17.51 2.85
N MET A 218 2.38 -17.12 3.57
CA MET A 218 2.37 -17.09 5.04
C MET A 218 1.44 -16.01 5.56
N LEU A 219 1.47 -14.79 4.99
CA LEU A 219 0.55 -13.71 5.36
C LEU A 219 -0.90 -14.07 5.05
N SER A 220 -1.15 -14.70 3.90
CA SER A 220 -2.47 -15.22 3.55
C SER A 220 -2.95 -16.22 4.59
N LYS A 221 -2.14 -17.24 4.92
CA LYS A 221 -2.43 -18.26 5.95
C LYS A 221 -2.73 -17.61 7.31
N ILE A 222 -1.89 -16.69 7.78
CA ILE A 222 -2.06 -16.00 9.06
C ILE A 222 -3.38 -15.22 9.09
N SER A 223 -3.68 -14.46 8.03
CA SER A 223 -4.89 -13.66 7.95
C SER A 223 -6.17 -14.51 7.83
N ASN A 224 -6.07 -15.73 7.29
CA ASN A 224 -7.19 -16.68 7.15
C ASN A 224 -7.38 -17.60 8.37
N THR A 225 -6.65 -17.36 9.43
CA THR A 225 -6.75 -18.17 10.64
C THR A 225 -8.01 -17.81 11.44
N GLU A 226 -8.88 -18.78 11.66
CA GLU A 226 -10.14 -18.62 12.41
C GLU A 226 -9.86 -18.25 13.87
N ARG A 227 -8.95 -18.99 14.51
CA ARG A 227 -8.63 -18.88 15.92
C ARG A 227 -7.17 -19.24 16.15
N TYR A 228 -6.45 -18.44 16.91
CA TYR A 228 -5.07 -18.71 17.28
C TYR A 228 -4.92 -18.88 18.80
N HIS A 229 -4.11 -19.85 19.22
CA HIS A 229 -3.79 -20.15 20.60
C HIS A 229 -2.40 -19.59 20.92
N PHE A 230 -2.34 -18.70 21.88
CA PHE A 230 -1.10 -18.20 22.46
C PHE A 230 -0.78 -19.04 23.69
N GLU A 231 0.21 -19.93 23.56
CA GLU A 231 0.65 -20.79 24.64
C GLU A 231 1.61 -20.03 25.59
N PRO A 232 1.60 -20.34 26.90
CA PRO A 232 2.52 -19.74 27.84
C PRO A 232 3.97 -20.04 27.49
N THR A 233 4.81 -19.00 27.53
CA THR A 233 6.27 -19.12 27.36
C THR A 233 7.01 -18.56 28.58
N ALA A 234 8.34 -18.66 28.58
CA ALA A 234 9.14 -18.05 29.65
C ALA A 234 9.09 -16.50 29.63
N THR A 235 8.72 -15.90 28.49
CA THR A 235 8.70 -14.46 28.24
C THR A 235 7.29 -13.89 28.09
N GLN A 236 6.27 -14.76 28.04
CA GLN A 236 4.84 -14.43 27.99
C GLN A 236 4.09 -15.55 28.75
N PRO A 237 3.64 -15.33 29.98
CA PRO A 237 3.15 -16.42 30.87
C PRO A 237 1.66 -16.76 30.69
N ASP A 238 0.89 -15.97 29.94
CA ASP A 238 -0.55 -16.11 29.80
C ASP A 238 -0.94 -17.19 28.77
N ASP A 239 -2.00 -17.93 29.09
CA ASP A 239 -2.63 -18.93 28.21
C ASP A 239 -3.96 -18.40 27.69
N PHE A 240 -4.03 -18.04 26.39
CA PHE A 240 -5.25 -17.44 25.85
C PHE A 240 -5.43 -17.68 24.34
N TYR A 241 -6.67 -17.48 23.89
CA TYR A 241 -7.05 -17.57 22.50
C TYR A 241 -7.52 -16.24 21.94
N LYS A 242 -7.23 -15.97 20.67
CA LYS A 242 -7.88 -14.92 19.90
C LYS A 242 -8.68 -15.54 18.77
N LYS A 243 -9.95 -15.10 18.61
CA LYS A 243 -10.82 -15.47 17.49
C LYS A 243 -10.80 -14.35 16.47
N ASN A 244 -10.73 -14.71 15.18
CA ASN A 244 -10.82 -13.74 14.10
C ASN A 244 -12.20 -13.05 14.12
N LYS A 245 -12.22 -11.73 13.93
CA LYS A 245 -13.45 -10.94 13.88
C LYS A 245 -14.11 -10.92 12.50
N HIS A 246 -13.44 -11.51 11.50
CA HIS A 246 -13.92 -11.55 10.13
C HIS A 246 -14.89 -12.73 9.94
N SER A 247 -16.18 -12.41 9.75
CA SER A 247 -17.25 -13.45 9.78
C SER A 247 -17.16 -14.46 8.62
N LEU A 248 -16.53 -14.10 7.49
CA LEU A 248 -16.27 -15.05 6.40
C LEU A 248 -15.09 -15.99 6.70
N ILE A 249 -14.23 -15.68 7.70
CA ILE A 249 -13.08 -16.48 8.11
C ILE A 249 -13.42 -17.33 9.32
N ASN A 250 -14.18 -16.77 10.27
CA ASN A 250 -14.48 -17.44 11.54
C ASN A 250 -15.68 -18.39 11.48
N GLY A 251 -16.24 -18.64 10.28
CA GLY A 251 -17.32 -19.57 10.03
C GLY A 251 -18.73 -19.08 10.36
N GLU A 252 -18.89 -17.81 10.79
CA GLU A 252 -20.22 -17.22 11.05
C GLU A 252 -21.02 -17.02 9.76
N ILE A 253 -20.33 -16.67 8.68
CA ILE A 253 -20.90 -16.56 7.32
C ILE A 253 -20.06 -17.46 6.42
N PRO A 254 -20.57 -18.64 6.01
CA PRO A 254 -19.82 -19.53 5.15
C PRO A 254 -19.70 -18.95 3.74
N TYR A 255 -18.49 -18.96 3.19
CA TYR A 255 -18.20 -18.63 1.80
C TYR A 255 -16.97 -19.40 1.34
N ASP A 256 -17.09 -20.07 0.20
CA ASP A 256 -16.01 -20.92 -0.31
C ASP A 256 -14.88 -20.09 -0.95
N GLY A 257 -13.65 -20.57 -0.77
CA GLY A 257 -12.48 -19.98 -1.42
C GLY A 257 -11.84 -18.80 -0.69
N ILE A 258 -12.24 -18.45 0.53
CA ILE A 258 -11.62 -17.37 1.30
C ILE A 258 -10.15 -17.68 1.58
N LEU A 259 -9.26 -16.75 1.21
CA LEU A 259 -7.82 -16.80 1.42
C LEU A 259 -7.32 -15.96 2.59
N GLY A 260 -8.15 -15.07 3.10
CA GLY A 260 -7.83 -14.22 4.24
C GLY A 260 -8.48 -12.85 4.17
N GLY A 261 -8.20 -12.02 5.17
CA GLY A 261 -8.75 -10.68 5.23
C GLY A 261 -8.47 -9.93 6.52
N LYS A 262 -8.98 -8.71 6.61
CA LYS A 262 -8.87 -7.85 7.79
C LYS A 262 -10.07 -6.96 7.96
N THR A 263 -10.64 -6.95 9.17
CA THR A 263 -11.70 -6.02 9.57
C THR A 263 -11.14 -4.75 10.17
N GLY A 264 -11.84 -3.63 10.01
CA GLY A 264 -11.56 -2.39 10.72
C GLY A 264 -12.85 -1.71 11.19
N TYR A 265 -12.76 -0.99 12.31
CA TYR A 265 -13.83 -0.16 12.83
C TYR A 265 -13.28 0.97 13.67
N THR A 266 -13.75 2.16 13.44
CA THR A 266 -13.76 3.31 14.37
C THR A 266 -15.08 4.04 14.17
N ASP A 267 -15.44 4.94 15.10
CA ASP A 267 -16.68 5.71 14.94
C ASP A 267 -16.68 6.55 13.65
N ASP A 268 -15.52 7.07 13.21
CA ASP A 268 -15.38 7.89 12.00
C ASP A 268 -15.25 7.05 10.72
N ALA A 269 -14.51 5.95 10.76
CA ALA A 269 -14.31 5.05 9.62
C ALA A 269 -15.56 4.20 9.33
N ARG A 270 -16.42 3.98 10.32
CA ARG A 270 -17.45 2.96 10.32
C ARG A 270 -16.82 1.58 10.09
N GLN A 271 -17.53 0.62 9.49
CA GLN A 271 -16.95 -0.69 9.16
C GLN A 271 -16.10 -0.58 7.89
N THR A 272 -14.91 -1.14 7.94
CA THR A 272 -14.01 -1.34 6.80
C THR A 272 -13.63 -2.80 6.70
N LEU A 273 -13.51 -3.33 5.50
CA LEU A 273 -13.17 -4.72 5.28
C LEU A 273 -12.29 -4.89 4.05
N VAL A 274 -11.28 -5.73 4.19
CA VAL A 274 -10.51 -6.31 3.09
C VAL A 274 -10.68 -7.81 3.14
N THR A 275 -11.02 -8.43 2.02
CA THR A 275 -11.13 -9.88 1.89
C THR A 275 -10.50 -10.33 0.58
N CYS A 276 -9.78 -11.43 0.59
CA CYS A 276 -9.29 -12.11 -0.60
C CYS A 276 -9.96 -13.47 -0.71
N ALA A 277 -10.42 -13.81 -1.91
CA ALA A 277 -11.02 -15.11 -2.21
C ALA A 277 -10.58 -15.62 -3.59
N GLU A 278 -10.54 -16.93 -3.78
CA GLU A 278 -10.20 -17.56 -5.05
C GLU A 278 -11.23 -18.60 -5.40
N GLN A 279 -11.76 -18.53 -6.63
CA GLN A 279 -12.62 -19.55 -7.22
C GLN A 279 -12.31 -19.70 -8.72
N ASN A 280 -12.32 -20.93 -9.22
CA ASN A 280 -12.12 -21.24 -10.65
C ASN A 280 -10.86 -20.62 -11.28
N GLY A 281 -9.77 -20.47 -10.50
CA GLY A 281 -8.52 -19.87 -10.96
C GLY A 281 -8.51 -18.34 -11.05
N MET A 282 -9.54 -17.68 -10.55
CA MET A 282 -9.60 -16.24 -10.39
C MET A 282 -9.43 -15.90 -8.91
N LYS A 283 -8.44 -15.06 -8.58
CA LYS A 283 -8.17 -14.60 -7.22
C LYS A 283 -8.56 -13.13 -7.08
N LEU A 284 -9.58 -12.84 -6.30
CA LEU A 284 -10.15 -11.51 -6.15
C LEU A 284 -9.88 -10.91 -4.78
N ILE A 285 -9.56 -9.63 -4.76
CA ILE A 285 -9.49 -8.78 -3.56
C ILE A 285 -10.69 -7.84 -3.57
N CYS A 286 -11.48 -7.89 -2.51
CA CYS A 286 -12.56 -6.97 -2.25
C CYS A 286 -12.18 -6.04 -1.10
N VAL A 287 -12.32 -4.73 -1.33
CA VAL A 287 -12.18 -3.69 -0.29
C VAL A 287 -13.47 -2.90 -0.21
N VAL A 288 -14.04 -2.77 0.98
CA VAL A 288 -15.21 -1.93 1.23
C VAL A 288 -14.95 -0.99 2.40
N PHE A 289 -15.40 0.26 2.25
CA PHE A 289 -15.24 1.32 3.24
C PHE A 289 -16.56 1.94 3.65
N LYS A 290 -16.63 2.32 4.94
CA LYS A 290 -17.72 3.09 5.55
C LYS A 290 -19.06 2.37 5.44
N GLU A 291 -19.05 1.13 5.89
CA GLU A 291 -20.23 0.27 5.97
C GLU A 291 -20.87 0.29 7.34
N GLU A 292 -22.12 -0.16 7.41
CA GLU A 292 -22.79 -0.46 8.66
C GLU A 292 -22.87 -1.98 8.87
N SER A 293 -22.52 -2.43 10.10
CA SER A 293 -22.56 -3.87 10.40
C SER A 293 -24.00 -4.43 10.29
N PRO A 294 -24.20 -5.59 9.65
CA PRO A 294 -23.20 -6.53 9.10
C PRO A 294 -22.91 -6.37 7.60
N ALA A 295 -23.33 -5.23 6.97
CA ALA A 295 -23.31 -5.04 5.51
C ALA A 295 -21.90 -5.21 4.91
N GLN A 296 -20.82 -4.87 5.63
CA GLN A 296 -19.47 -5.08 5.14
C GLN A 296 -19.19 -6.53 4.69
N PHE A 297 -19.84 -7.52 5.31
CA PHE A 297 -19.70 -8.92 4.91
C PHE A 297 -20.65 -9.32 3.79
N THR A 298 -21.91 -8.89 3.86
CA THR A 298 -22.91 -9.23 2.83
C THR A 298 -22.58 -8.57 1.49
N ASP A 299 -22.18 -7.31 1.50
CA ASP A 299 -21.79 -6.57 0.31
C ASP A 299 -20.48 -7.14 -0.29
N THR A 300 -19.55 -7.60 0.54
CA THR A 300 -18.35 -8.33 0.07
C THR A 300 -18.72 -9.65 -0.63
N VAL A 301 -19.67 -10.42 -0.08
CA VAL A 301 -20.15 -11.65 -0.72
C VAL A 301 -20.82 -11.32 -2.07
N GLU A 302 -21.67 -10.30 -2.10
CA GLU A 302 -22.34 -9.86 -3.34
C GLU A 302 -21.35 -9.43 -4.43
N LEU A 303 -20.25 -8.76 -4.03
CA LEU A 303 -19.17 -8.39 -4.93
C LEU A 303 -18.37 -9.60 -5.43
N PHE A 304 -18.06 -10.57 -4.57
CA PHE A 304 -17.41 -11.80 -5.01
C PHE A 304 -18.29 -12.61 -5.94
N ASP A 305 -19.57 -12.78 -5.62
CA ASP A 305 -20.53 -13.45 -6.50
C ASP A 305 -20.63 -12.74 -7.85
N TYR A 306 -20.67 -11.41 -7.85
CA TYR A 306 -20.63 -10.62 -9.07
C TYR A 306 -19.35 -10.89 -9.89
N GLY A 307 -18.17 -10.90 -9.28
CA GLY A 307 -16.91 -11.15 -9.97
C GLY A 307 -16.85 -12.56 -10.54
N PHE A 308 -17.06 -13.58 -9.71
CA PHE A 308 -16.90 -14.98 -10.10
C PHE A 308 -17.99 -15.47 -11.09
N GLN A 309 -19.18 -14.86 -11.09
CA GLN A 309 -20.27 -15.29 -11.97
C GLN A 309 -20.30 -14.56 -13.31
N ASN A 310 -19.75 -13.34 -13.40
CA ASN A 310 -19.90 -12.51 -14.60
C ASN A 310 -18.62 -12.37 -15.42
N PHE A 311 -17.48 -12.84 -14.92
CA PHE A 311 -16.19 -12.69 -15.58
C PHE A 311 -15.50 -14.05 -15.78
N GLN A 312 -14.65 -14.10 -16.79
CA GLN A 312 -13.83 -15.28 -17.14
C GLN A 312 -12.37 -14.87 -17.31
N VAL A 313 -11.49 -15.83 -17.02
CA VAL A 313 -10.06 -15.72 -17.25
C VAL A 313 -9.73 -16.38 -18.57
N LEU A 314 -9.12 -15.65 -19.50
CA LEU A 314 -8.66 -16.18 -20.79
C LEU A 314 -7.13 -16.15 -20.84
N ASN A 315 -6.52 -17.25 -21.23
CA ASN A 315 -5.07 -17.31 -21.42
C ASN A 315 -4.67 -16.56 -22.71
N ALA A 316 -3.86 -15.52 -22.59
CA ALA A 316 -3.45 -14.73 -23.74
C ALA A 316 -2.58 -15.53 -24.73
N SER A 317 -1.69 -16.42 -24.26
CA SER A 317 -0.82 -17.19 -25.13
C SER A 317 -1.58 -18.22 -26.01
N GLU A 318 -2.73 -18.68 -25.54
CA GLU A 318 -3.58 -19.66 -26.26
C GLU A 318 -4.54 -18.98 -27.24
N ASN A 319 -4.95 -17.76 -26.95
CA ASN A 319 -5.99 -17.04 -27.69
C ASN A 319 -5.45 -15.97 -28.64
N GLU A 320 -4.18 -15.52 -28.45
CA GLU A 320 -3.61 -14.46 -29.25
C GLU A 320 -3.23 -14.96 -30.65
N ALA A 321 -4.00 -14.57 -31.66
CA ALA A 321 -3.77 -14.95 -33.05
C ALA A 321 -2.93 -13.94 -33.82
N LYS A 322 -2.99 -12.64 -33.46
CA LYS A 322 -2.37 -11.53 -34.20
C LYS A 322 -0.86 -11.46 -33.97
N PHE A 323 -0.42 -11.74 -32.75
CA PHE A 323 0.99 -11.72 -32.35
C PHE A 323 1.56 -13.13 -32.09
N ASN A 324 0.81 -14.18 -32.38
CA ASN A 324 1.25 -15.55 -32.20
C ASN A 324 2.20 -15.93 -33.34
N ILE A 325 3.48 -15.94 -33.03
CA ILE A 325 4.57 -16.18 -34.00
C ILE A 325 4.59 -17.66 -34.45
N ASP A 326 4.01 -18.58 -33.70
CA ASP A 326 3.88 -19.98 -34.08
C ASP A 326 3.01 -20.20 -35.34
N ASN A 327 2.11 -19.27 -35.66
CA ASN A 327 1.23 -19.33 -36.83
C ASN A 327 1.73 -18.52 -38.03
N VAL A 328 2.77 -17.71 -37.84
CA VAL A 328 3.34 -16.96 -38.97
C VAL A 328 4.41 -17.80 -39.62
N ASN A 329 4.08 -18.36 -40.78
CA ASN A 329 5.05 -18.98 -41.73
C ASN A 329 6.10 -17.96 -42.21
N PHE A 330 6.75 -17.26 -41.27
CA PHE A 330 7.75 -16.24 -41.58
C PHE A 330 9.05 -16.84 -42.14
N PHE A 331 9.25 -18.16 -41.99
CA PHE A 331 10.41 -18.90 -42.50
C PHE A 331 10.04 -20.28 -43.06
N THR A 332 8.89 -20.45 -43.70
CA THR A 332 8.73 -21.55 -44.63
C THR A 332 9.42 -21.15 -45.93
N ALA A 333 10.75 -21.25 -45.97
CA ALA A 333 11.41 -21.54 -47.19
C ALA A 333 10.98 -22.95 -47.59
N ASP A 334 10.49 -23.16 -48.81
CA ASP A 334 10.08 -24.45 -49.39
C ASP A 334 11.21 -25.51 -49.43
N ASN A 335 12.30 -25.26 -48.74
CA ASN A 335 13.46 -26.14 -48.58
C ASN A 335 13.96 -26.08 -47.15
N ASP A 336 13.23 -26.71 -46.20
CA ASP A 336 13.69 -26.90 -44.84
C ASP A 336 14.76 -27.99 -44.78
N ILE A 337 16.02 -27.59 -45.10
CA ILE A 337 17.21 -28.46 -45.03
C ILE A 337 17.62 -28.70 -43.56
N PHE A 338 17.11 -27.96 -42.58
CA PHE A 338 17.53 -27.97 -41.18
C PHE A 338 16.45 -28.28 -40.17
N GLY A 339 15.34 -28.87 -40.53
CA GLY A 339 14.29 -29.42 -39.64
C GLY A 339 13.94 -28.53 -38.45
N SER A 340 12.71 -27.96 -38.44
CA SER A 340 12.04 -27.27 -37.33
C SER A 340 12.86 -26.16 -36.64
N SER A 341 12.94 -24.98 -37.24
CA SER A 341 13.29 -23.77 -36.50
C SER A 341 12.21 -23.50 -35.43
N LYS A 342 12.60 -23.57 -34.16
CA LYS A 342 11.71 -23.15 -33.08
C LYS A 342 11.53 -21.64 -33.14
N PRO A 343 10.33 -21.10 -32.81
CA PRO A 343 10.13 -19.65 -32.79
C PRO A 343 11.11 -19.00 -31.82
N ILE A 344 11.69 -17.88 -32.23
CA ILE A 344 12.64 -17.09 -31.41
C ILE A 344 11.92 -16.34 -30.32
N LEU A 345 10.63 -16.04 -30.50
CA LEU A 345 9.77 -15.30 -29.58
C LEU A 345 8.57 -16.17 -29.20
N SER A 346 8.13 -16.07 -27.98
CA SER A 346 6.89 -16.69 -27.48
C SER A 346 6.16 -15.76 -26.54
N ILE A 347 4.84 -15.87 -26.50
CA ILE A 347 4.04 -15.21 -25.46
C ILE A 347 4.17 -16.03 -24.18
N ASP A 348 4.33 -15.33 -23.05
CA ASP A 348 4.38 -15.97 -21.73
C ASP A 348 3.07 -16.72 -21.47
N LYS A 349 3.19 -18.01 -21.15
CA LYS A 349 2.04 -18.90 -20.89
C LYS A 349 1.26 -18.52 -19.63
N ASN A 350 1.86 -17.73 -18.75
CA ASN A 350 1.24 -17.21 -17.54
C ASN A 350 0.59 -15.84 -17.73
N SER A 351 0.35 -15.46 -18.98
CA SER A 351 -0.32 -14.21 -19.32
C SER A 351 -1.83 -14.43 -19.46
N PHE A 352 -2.60 -13.69 -18.68
CA PHE A 352 -4.05 -13.80 -18.65
C PHE A 352 -4.72 -12.45 -18.82
N VAL A 353 -5.93 -12.49 -19.38
CA VAL A 353 -6.87 -11.36 -19.40
C VAL A 353 -8.16 -11.77 -18.70
N ILE A 354 -8.82 -10.79 -18.06
CA ILE A 354 -10.13 -11.02 -17.42
C ILE A 354 -11.16 -10.15 -18.12
N VAL A 355 -12.18 -10.80 -18.64
CA VAL A 355 -13.21 -10.16 -19.46
C VAL A 355 -14.60 -10.61 -19.03
N PRO A 356 -15.67 -9.83 -19.32
CA PRO A 356 -17.04 -10.31 -19.15
C PRO A 356 -17.26 -11.65 -19.86
N ASN A 357 -18.11 -12.53 -19.29
CA ASN A 357 -18.40 -13.85 -19.88
C ASN A 357 -18.97 -13.79 -21.30
N MET A 358 -19.53 -12.64 -21.71
CA MET A 358 -20.07 -12.44 -23.05
C MET A 358 -19.02 -12.00 -24.08
N ALA A 359 -17.81 -11.63 -23.64
CA ALA A 359 -16.73 -11.15 -24.49
C ALA A 359 -15.81 -12.30 -24.89
N ASP A 360 -15.40 -12.31 -26.16
CA ASP A 360 -14.38 -13.20 -26.67
C ASP A 360 -13.03 -12.47 -26.75
N PHE A 361 -11.92 -13.23 -26.77
CA PHE A 361 -10.56 -12.65 -26.89
C PHE A 361 -10.41 -11.81 -28.17
N SER A 362 -11.14 -12.15 -29.24
CA SER A 362 -11.15 -11.40 -30.50
C SER A 362 -11.80 -10.01 -30.42
N ASP A 363 -12.56 -9.73 -29.34
CA ASP A 363 -13.17 -8.42 -29.11
C ASP A 363 -12.22 -7.42 -28.45
N LEU A 364 -10.99 -7.86 -28.11
CA LEU A 364 -10.02 -7.04 -27.44
C LEU A 364 -9.18 -6.21 -28.42
N ASP A 365 -9.02 -4.95 -28.08
CA ASP A 365 -7.97 -4.14 -28.68
C ASP A 365 -6.62 -4.43 -28.00
N SER A 366 -5.54 -4.37 -28.77
CA SER A 366 -4.20 -4.66 -28.27
C SER A 366 -3.20 -3.59 -28.69
N THR A 367 -2.33 -3.21 -27.74
CA THR A 367 -1.21 -2.29 -27.97
C THR A 367 0.08 -2.92 -27.49
N VAL A 368 1.17 -2.76 -28.29
CA VAL A 368 2.48 -3.35 -27.98
C VAL A 368 3.42 -2.27 -27.46
N ASP A 369 3.98 -2.48 -26.27
CA ASP A 369 5.02 -1.66 -25.68
C ASP A 369 6.38 -2.37 -25.75
N TYR A 370 7.32 -1.78 -26.50
CA TYR A 370 8.69 -2.25 -26.66
C TYR A 370 9.67 -1.61 -25.66
N SER A 371 9.22 -0.69 -24.81
CA SER A 371 10.08 -0.02 -23.83
C SER A 371 10.47 -0.91 -22.65
N ILE A 372 9.74 -2.01 -22.45
CA ILE A 372 9.92 -2.94 -21.31
C ILE A 372 10.87 -4.06 -21.73
N VAL A 373 12.17 -3.83 -21.55
CA VAL A 373 13.19 -4.89 -21.66
C VAL A 373 13.68 -5.25 -20.27
N LYS A 374 13.13 -6.32 -19.70
CA LYS A 374 13.51 -6.81 -18.36
C LYS A 374 13.34 -8.34 -18.30
N ASN A 375 14.33 -9.05 -17.80
CA ASN A 375 14.25 -10.50 -17.51
C ASN A 375 13.80 -11.39 -18.69
N ASN A 376 14.40 -11.25 -19.87
CA ASN A 376 14.04 -12.02 -21.07
C ASN A 376 12.75 -11.57 -21.78
N HIS A 377 12.00 -10.57 -21.25
CA HIS A 377 10.88 -9.96 -21.92
C HIS A 377 11.39 -8.93 -22.96
N VAL A 378 10.90 -9.00 -24.17
CA VAL A 378 11.27 -8.10 -25.28
C VAL A 378 10.16 -7.12 -25.63
N ALA A 379 8.93 -7.42 -25.23
CA ALA A 379 7.77 -6.54 -25.36
C ALA A 379 6.68 -6.91 -24.35
N LYS A 380 5.75 -6.00 -24.13
CA LYS A 380 4.50 -6.19 -23.40
C LYS A 380 3.34 -5.87 -24.33
N ILE A 381 2.33 -6.72 -24.35
CA ILE A 381 1.08 -6.48 -25.08
C ILE A 381 0.03 -6.13 -24.02
N ASP A 382 -0.51 -4.92 -24.06
CA ASP A 382 -1.62 -4.53 -23.22
C ASP A 382 -2.94 -4.72 -23.98
N TYR A 383 -3.92 -5.35 -23.32
CA TYR A 383 -5.25 -5.61 -23.87
C TYR A 383 -6.28 -4.71 -23.21
N THR A 384 -7.19 -4.19 -24.03
CA THR A 384 -8.31 -3.39 -23.57
C THR A 384 -9.63 -3.91 -24.16
N TYR A 385 -10.69 -3.83 -23.37
CA TYR A 385 -12.08 -4.11 -23.77
C TYR A 385 -12.89 -2.83 -23.63
N ASN A 386 -13.42 -2.32 -24.74
CA ASN A 386 -14.10 -1.01 -24.78
C ASN A 386 -13.32 0.12 -24.10
N GLY A 387 -12.00 0.14 -24.34
CA GLY A 387 -11.09 1.14 -23.78
C GLY A 387 -10.65 0.89 -22.32
N THR A 388 -11.17 -0.15 -21.66
CA THR A 388 -10.80 -0.51 -20.30
C THR A 388 -9.72 -1.60 -20.31
N TYR A 389 -8.67 -1.42 -19.51
CA TYR A 389 -7.58 -2.39 -19.36
C TYR A 389 -8.11 -3.69 -18.75
N VAL A 390 -7.85 -4.81 -19.45
CA VAL A 390 -8.31 -6.15 -19.06
C VAL A 390 -7.18 -7.17 -18.93
N GLY A 391 -5.93 -6.75 -19.07
CA GLY A 391 -4.77 -7.60 -18.85
C GLY A 391 -3.63 -7.34 -19.82
N SER A 392 -2.54 -8.08 -19.63
CA SER A 392 -1.38 -7.98 -20.50
C SER A 392 -0.67 -9.32 -20.68
N ALA A 393 0.07 -9.42 -21.78
CA ALA A 393 0.95 -10.54 -22.05
C ALA A 393 2.39 -10.06 -22.28
N TYR A 394 3.36 -10.82 -21.78
CA TYR A 394 4.77 -10.58 -22.07
C TYR A 394 5.23 -11.45 -23.23
N VAL A 395 6.02 -10.85 -24.10
CA VAL A 395 6.70 -11.54 -25.21
C VAL A 395 8.12 -11.86 -24.74
N ASN A 396 8.46 -13.13 -24.70
CA ASN A 396 9.74 -13.66 -24.24
C ASN A 396 10.60 -14.07 -25.42
N LEU A 397 11.95 -13.93 -25.29
CA LEU A 397 12.87 -14.70 -26.11
C LEU A 397 12.75 -16.17 -25.72
N ALA A 398 12.56 -17.04 -26.72
CA ALA A 398 12.59 -18.48 -26.48
C ALA A 398 13.96 -18.88 -25.92
N GLU A 399 13.98 -19.66 -24.85
CA GLU A 399 15.24 -20.21 -24.33
C GLU A 399 15.90 -21.08 -25.38
N TYR A 400 17.08 -20.65 -25.80
CA TYR A 400 17.91 -21.42 -26.69
C TYR A 400 18.51 -22.57 -25.90
N THR A 401 17.90 -23.74 -25.94
CA THR A 401 18.61 -24.97 -25.59
C THR A 401 19.65 -25.17 -26.69
N GLU A 402 20.93 -24.94 -26.37
CA GLU A 402 22.03 -25.36 -27.25
C GLU A 402 21.81 -26.84 -27.54
N SER A 403 21.36 -27.13 -28.76
CA SER A 403 21.50 -28.48 -29.27
C SER A 403 23.00 -28.69 -29.44
N THR A 404 23.59 -29.49 -28.55
CA THR A 404 24.93 -30.04 -28.75
C THR A 404 24.86 -30.83 -30.04
N TYR A 405 25.16 -30.20 -31.17
CA TYR A 405 25.54 -30.93 -32.37
C TYR A 405 26.92 -31.47 -32.06
N ASP A 406 27.01 -32.75 -31.68
CA ASP A 406 28.22 -33.52 -31.76
C ASP A 406 28.56 -33.66 -33.27
N PHE A 407 29.43 -32.74 -33.75
CA PHE A 407 30.12 -33.00 -35.00
C PHE A 407 31.00 -34.22 -34.76
N VAL A 408 30.54 -35.38 -35.16
CA VAL A 408 31.42 -36.57 -35.30
C VAL A 408 32.43 -36.17 -36.33
N SER A 409 33.60 -35.73 -35.88
CA SER A 409 34.78 -35.57 -36.75
C SER A 409 35.22 -36.96 -37.15
N GLU A 410 34.80 -37.41 -38.33
CA GLU A 410 35.56 -38.51 -39.03
C GLU A 410 37.00 -38.06 -39.14
N ALA A 411 37.86 -38.79 -38.41
CA ALA A 411 39.29 -38.57 -38.44
C ALA A 411 39.84 -38.87 -39.85
N VAL A 412 40.18 -37.84 -40.57
CA VAL A 412 41.09 -37.96 -41.73
C VAL A 412 42.50 -38.10 -41.17
N PRO A 413 43.31 -39.10 -41.57
CA PRO A 413 44.65 -39.32 -41.02
C PRO A 413 45.59 -38.15 -41.37
N ALA A 414 46.28 -37.71 -40.34
CA ALA A 414 47.26 -36.64 -40.45
C ALA A 414 48.52 -37.14 -41.18
N ASP A 415 48.97 -36.40 -42.15
CA ASP A 415 50.38 -36.39 -42.53
C ASP A 415 50.91 -34.92 -42.63
N THR A 416 52.05 -34.79 -41.93
CA THR A 416 53.13 -33.80 -42.11
C THR A 416 52.99 -32.36 -41.64
N ASN A 417 53.75 -32.14 -40.55
CA ASN A 417 54.63 -30.98 -40.27
C ASN A 417 54.39 -29.65 -40.98
N ILE A 418 53.92 -28.63 -40.18
CA ILE A 418 54.43 -27.26 -40.34
C ILE A 418 54.47 -26.57 -38.97
N SER A 419 55.62 -26.04 -38.74
CA SER A 419 56.21 -25.19 -37.74
C SER A 419 55.30 -24.22 -37.00
N LYS A 420 55.49 -24.13 -35.67
CA LYS A 420 55.06 -23.06 -34.79
C LYS A 420 55.59 -21.70 -35.28
N ASN A 421 54.71 -20.73 -35.42
CA ASN A 421 55.04 -19.35 -35.23
C ASN A 421 53.96 -18.66 -34.40
N ASN A 422 54.38 -18.33 -33.16
CA ASN A 422 53.66 -17.39 -32.32
C ASN A 422 53.72 -16.01 -32.93
N ASN A 423 52.61 -15.37 -33.13
CA ASN A 423 52.52 -13.91 -33.05
C ASN A 423 51.17 -13.55 -32.47
N SER A 424 51.24 -13.18 -31.20
CA SER A 424 50.22 -12.41 -30.50
C SER A 424 50.13 -11.01 -31.07
N SER A 425 49.01 -10.62 -31.58
CA SER A 425 48.65 -9.22 -31.75
C SER A 425 47.46 -8.95 -30.85
N THR A 426 47.75 -8.35 -29.69
CA THR A 426 46.80 -7.68 -28.84
C THR A 426 46.34 -6.43 -29.56
N GLU A 427 45.11 -6.41 -30.02
CA GLU A 427 44.40 -5.15 -30.29
C GLU A 427 43.73 -4.71 -28.97
N ASP A 428 44.27 -3.63 -28.41
CA ASP A 428 43.68 -2.87 -27.33
C ASP A 428 42.43 -2.14 -27.84
N ASP A 429 41.26 -2.75 -27.63
CA ASP A 429 39.99 -2.06 -27.80
C ASP A 429 39.69 -1.31 -26.49
N ASN A 430 40.14 -0.04 -26.41
CA ASN A 430 39.84 0.89 -25.33
C ASN A 430 38.38 1.33 -25.39
N THR A 431 37.45 0.42 -25.08
CA THR A 431 36.07 0.80 -24.81
C THR A 431 35.95 1.19 -23.35
N ILE A 432 35.83 2.50 -23.09
CA ILE A 432 35.59 3.05 -21.76
C ILE A 432 34.11 2.78 -21.42
N PHE A 433 33.82 1.75 -20.62
CA PHE A 433 32.50 1.53 -20.07
C PHE A 433 32.22 2.56 -18.96
N ILE A 434 31.50 3.64 -19.31
CA ILE A 434 31.03 4.63 -18.33
C ILE A 434 29.83 4.03 -17.59
N ASN A 435 30.05 3.68 -16.32
CA ASN A 435 28.95 3.22 -15.45
C ASN A 435 28.06 4.40 -15.06
N ILE A 436 26.94 4.56 -15.77
CA ILE A 436 25.97 5.66 -15.60
C ILE A 436 25.52 5.80 -14.14
N LYS A 437 25.39 4.70 -13.39
CA LYS A 437 25.02 4.75 -11.96
C LYS A 437 26.07 5.47 -11.12
N LYS A 438 27.39 5.26 -11.41
CA LYS A 438 28.47 5.97 -10.68
C LYS A 438 28.51 7.46 -11.03
N VAL A 439 28.19 7.83 -12.25
CA VAL A 439 28.11 9.24 -12.68
C VAL A 439 26.92 9.93 -11.99
N LEU A 440 25.75 9.30 -11.92
CA LEU A 440 24.58 9.83 -11.24
C LEU A 440 24.83 10.00 -9.73
N ILE A 441 25.47 9.03 -9.07
CA ILE A 441 25.87 9.15 -7.66
C ILE A 441 26.82 10.31 -7.45
N GLY A 442 27.81 10.51 -8.34
CA GLY A 442 28.73 11.65 -8.31
C GLY A 442 28.01 13.01 -8.39
N ILE A 443 27.03 13.14 -9.28
CA ILE A 443 26.21 14.34 -9.43
C ILE A 443 25.38 14.59 -8.15
N LEU A 444 24.79 13.54 -7.56
CA LEU A 444 24.00 13.62 -6.33
C LEU A 444 24.85 14.09 -5.13
N ILE A 445 26.07 13.55 -5.00
CA ILE A 445 27.02 13.98 -3.96
C ILE A 445 27.43 15.45 -4.16
N PHE A 446 27.69 15.85 -5.40
CA PHE A 446 28.07 17.23 -5.72
C PHE A 446 26.92 18.21 -5.39
N THR A 447 25.68 17.90 -5.76
CA THR A 447 24.53 18.74 -5.43
C THR A 447 24.29 18.83 -3.91
N ALA A 448 24.46 17.74 -3.17
CA ALA A 448 24.36 17.75 -1.69
C ALA A 448 25.43 18.67 -1.05
N ILE A 449 26.68 18.63 -1.56
CA ILE A 449 27.75 19.52 -1.08
C ILE A 449 27.40 20.99 -1.33
N VAL A 450 26.88 21.33 -2.51
CA VAL A 450 26.46 22.70 -2.86
C VAL A 450 25.35 23.17 -1.94
N ILE A 451 24.35 22.34 -1.67
CA ILE A 451 23.25 22.66 -0.74
C ILE A 451 23.80 22.90 0.68
N CYS A 452 24.69 22.04 1.18
CA CYS A 452 25.34 22.23 2.49
C CYS A 452 26.09 23.57 2.58
N LEU A 453 26.81 23.96 1.54
CA LEU A 453 27.51 25.25 1.50
C LEU A 453 26.52 26.45 1.55
N PHE A 454 25.38 26.33 0.86
CA PHE A 454 24.33 27.35 0.94
C PHE A 454 23.71 27.44 2.33
N ILE A 455 23.45 26.31 2.99
CA ILE A 455 22.92 26.28 4.37
C ILE A 455 23.93 26.91 5.35
N ILE A 456 25.20 26.54 5.27
CA ILE A 456 26.26 27.11 6.11
C ILE A 456 26.33 28.63 5.92
N ARG A 457 26.28 29.11 4.68
CA ARG A 457 26.26 30.54 4.38
C ARG A 457 25.03 31.24 4.96
N ALA A 458 23.84 30.65 4.84
CA ALA A 458 22.61 31.16 5.43
C ALA A 458 22.68 31.25 6.96
N VAL A 459 23.21 30.23 7.63
CA VAL A 459 23.43 30.21 9.09
C VAL A 459 24.42 31.31 9.52
N ILE A 460 25.53 31.50 8.79
CA ILE A 460 26.51 32.56 9.07
C ILE A 460 25.85 33.95 8.94
N ILE A 461 25.08 34.17 7.89
CA ILE A 461 24.37 35.44 7.66
C ILE A 461 23.32 35.67 8.76
N ASN A 462 22.56 34.66 9.14
CA ASN A 462 21.57 34.74 10.21
C ASN A 462 22.19 35.06 11.57
N ASN A 463 23.30 34.41 11.90
CA ASN A 463 24.07 34.66 13.14
C ASN A 463 24.66 36.08 13.15
N ARG A 464 25.16 36.60 12.02
CA ARG A 464 25.62 37.99 11.90
C ARG A 464 24.47 38.98 12.11
N ASN A 465 23.30 38.72 11.55
CA ASN A 465 22.12 39.55 11.72
C ASN A 465 21.58 39.51 13.14
N SER A 466 21.61 38.35 13.80
CA SER A 466 21.21 38.20 15.21
C SER A 466 22.15 38.98 16.13
N ARG A 467 23.47 38.94 15.93
CA ARG A 467 24.46 39.73 16.69
C ARG A 467 24.26 41.23 16.46
N ARG A 468 23.95 41.70 15.22
CA ARG A 468 23.63 43.10 14.91
C ARG A 468 22.35 43.57 15.59
N ARG A 469 21.31 42.74 15.69
CA ARG A 469 20.08 43.02 16.44
C ARG A 469 20.35 43.17 17.94
N LYS A 470 21.10 42.25 18.53
CA LYS A 470 21.49 42.30 19.95
C LYS A 470 22.25 43.56 20.29
N ASN A 471 23.27 43.90 19.51
CA ASN A 471 24.03 45.14 19.69
C ASN A 471 23.19 46.43 19.51
N ARG A 472 22.12 46.42 18.67
CA ARG A 472 21.21 47.54 18.56
C ARG A 472 20.31 47.69 19.80
N VAL A 473 19.86 46.56 20.38
CA VAL A 473 19.03 46.57 21.60
C VAL A 473 19.87 47.06 22.78
N ASP A 474 21.10 46.60 22.94
CA ASP A 474 22.01 47.01 24.03
C ASP A 474 22.35 48.51 23.92
N ARG A 475 22.63 49.03 22.71
CA ARG A 475 22.85 50.49 22.49
C ARG A 475 21.61 51.33 22.83
N LYS A 476 20.37 50.81 22.55
CA LYS A 476 19.13 51.53 22.95
C LYS A 476 18.93 51.47 24.46
N LYS A 477 19.31 50.39 25.14
CA LYS A 477 19.22 50.25 26.59
C LYS A 477 20.18 51.24 27.28
N HIS A 478 21.47 51.26 26.90
CA HIS A 478 22.47 52.23 27.44
C HIS A 478 22.10 53.70 27.15
N ARG A 479 21.46 53.98 26.00
CA ARG A 479 21.00 55.34 25.73
C ARG A 479 19.81 55.75 26.65
N ARG A 480 18.91 54.81 26.99
CA ARG A 480 17.81 55.04 27.95
C ARG A 480 18.34 55.21 29.38
N GLU A 481 19.31 54.47 29.78
CA GLU A 481 19.96 54.56 31.09
C GLU A 481 20.69 55.92 31.24
N ARG A 482 21.42 56.37 30.20
CA ARG A 482 22.04 57.72 30.20
C ARG A 482 21.05 58.87 30.26
N ILE A 483 19.88 58.70 29.62
CA ILE A 483 18.81 59.72 29.67
C ILE A 483 18.20 59.76 31.08
N ARG A 484 18.08 58.61 31.74
CA ARG A 484 17.48 58.50 33.08
C ARG A 484 18.45 59.04 34.15
N SER A 485 19.75 58.81 34.07
CA SER A 485 20.74 59.39 35.01
C SER A 485 20.88 60.92 34.87
N ASN A 486 20.62 61.48 33.69
CA ASN A 486 20.62 62.96 33.51
C ASN A 486 19.33 63.63 34.01
N PHE A 487 18.27 62.89 34.34
CA PHE A 487 17.04 63.43 34.92
C PHE A 487 17.05 63.34 36.47
N ASP A 488 17.83 62.49 37.07
CA ASP A 488 17.95 62.33 38.53
C ASP A 488 18.93 63.38 39.17
N ASP A 489 19.65 64.19 38.33
CA ASP A 489 20.52 65.31 38.78
C ASP A 489 19.85 66.71 38.83
N PHE A 490 18.51 66.77 38.62
CA PHE A 490 17.73 67.99 38.82
C PHE A 490 16.72 67.78 39.95
N ASP A 491 17.22 67.92 41.21
CA ASP A 491 16.39 68.22 42.40
C ASP A 491 16.02 69.68 42.44
N PHE A 492 14.69 69.95 42.40
CA PHE A 492 14.07 71.08 42.95
C PHE A 492 13.10 70.72 44.05
#